data_97c4e0491f2077d2de0512663f9e60c8
#
_entry.id   97c4e0491f2077d2de0512663f9e60c8
#
_cell.length_a   1.000
_cell.length_b   1.000
_cell.length_c   1.000
_cell.angle_alpha   90.00
_cell.angle_beta   90.00
_cell.angle_gamma   90.00
#
_symmetry.space_group_name_H-M   'P 1'
#
loop_
_entity.id
_entity.type
_entity.pdbx_description
1 polymer ?
#
loop_
_entity_poly.entity_id
_entity_poly.type
_entity_poly.pdbx_seq_one_letter_code
_entity_poly.pdbx_strand_id
1 'polypeptide(L)'
;MAESLRLGLHSVLTMLLLCWAMSVPGEAADKVSGILTVKDVLTLPNQTARIEAQLSGKTPTGVAASWGGVSLQLSIDGKPVATAKTTEGGQAIFDYTPKMRGINVITVAVDDAAPVAAEKTEATLCVWERRRPILLVEMEAIMQPSVSPSAAGSSASTGTGMEPSAQPVADAAEELSRLTQYYYNVVYVPHGDPSPAKAAAVGGVRRWLESHKFPAGLVVMPVSGGLSATIEAFKQGGWTTMKTGIGRTRSFADTLLHHRMEVVVVPELPKGELPRKAKTAKEWKEVRKKL
;
A
#
# COMPACT_ATOMS: atom_id res chain seq x y z
N MET A 1 56.91 -30.24 51.99
CA MET A 1 56.54 -29.10 51.14
C MET A 1 55.64 -29.45 49.94
N ALA A 2 55.01 -30.59 49.87
CA ALA A 2 54.20 -31.01 48.68
C ALA A 2 52.71 -31.11 48.93
N GLU A 3 52.23 -30.93 50.14
CA GLU A 3 50.76 -31.08 50.44
C GLU A 3 49.99 -29.74 50.44
N SER A 4 50.66 -28.60 50.58
CA SER A 4 49.97 -27.27 50.56
C SER A 4 49.63 -26.77 49.16
N LEU A 5 50.16 -27.38 48.11
CA LEU A 5 49.93 -26.95 46.73
C LEU A 5 48.64 -27.61 46.09
N ARG A 6 48.13 -28.67 46.69
CA ARG A 6 46.91 -29.38 46.16
C ARG A 6 45.63 -28.79 46.64
N LEU A 7 45.55 -28.14 47.79
CA LEU A 7 44.32 -27.50 48.28
C LEU A 7 43.96 -26.19 47.57
N GLY A 8 44.98 -25.47 47.05
CA GLY A 8 44.74 -24.20 46.36
C GLY A 8 44.11 -24.39 44.92
N LEU A 9 44.38 -25.51 44.28
CA LEU A 9 43.95 -25.75 42.91
C LEU A 9 42.46 -26.19 42.81
N HIS A 10 41.95 -26.84 43.84
CA HIS A 10 40.55 -27.26 43.90
C HIS A 10 39.59 -26.10 44.21
N SER A 11 40.06 -25.11 44.98
CA SER A 11 39.22 -23.95 45.34
C SER A 11 39.02 -22.97 44.17
N VAL A 12 40.01 -22.81 43.30
CA VAL A 12 39.94 -21.92 42.13
C VAL A 12 39.11 -22.56 41.03
N LEU A 13 39.16 -23.89 40.86
CA LEU A 13 38.38 -24.60 39.86
C LEU A 13 36.88 -24.65 40.21
N THR A 14 36.54 -24.70 41.51
CA THR A 14 35.14 -24.68 41.97
C THR A 14 34.50 -23.29 41.80
N MET A 15 35.28 -22.22 41.91
CA MET A 15 34.79 -20.84 41.76
C MET A 15 34.60 -20.47 40.27
N LEU A 16 35.37 -21.06 39.36
CA LEU A 16 35.21 -20.86 37.91
C LEU A 16 33.96 -21.60 37.32
N LEU A 17 33.57 -22.72 37.93
CA LEU A 17 32.40 -23.48 37.54
C LEU A 17 31.05 -22.86 38.02
N LEU A 18 31.07 -22.04 39.09
CA LEU A 18 29.88 -21.34 39.59
C LEU A 18 29.50 -20.09 38.79
N CYS A 19 30.46 -19.48 38.04
CA CYS A 19 30.15 -18.32 37.18
C CYS A 19 29.50 -18.66 35.84
N TRP A 20 29.45 -19.92 35.44
CA TRP A 20 28.86 -20.35 34.15
C TRP A 20 27.39 -20.75 34.24
N ALA A 21 26.80 -20.77 35.43
CA ALA A 21 25.42 -21.27 35.66
C ALA A 21 24.35 -20.15 35.74
N MET A 22 24.69 -18.87 35.45
CA MET A 22 23.70 -17.78 35.42
C MET A 22 23.48 -17.12 34.07
N SER A 23 23.65 -17.88 32.97
CA SER A 23 23.02 -17.50 31.73
C SER A 23 21.56 -17.99 31.78
N VAL A 24 20.71 -17.31 32.52
CA VAL A 24 19.26 -17.42 32.37
C VAL A 24 18.98 -17.01 30.93
N PRO A 25 18.49 -17.90 30.05
CA PRO A 25 17.97 -17.47 28.77
C PRO A 25 16.86 -16.48 29.12
N GLY A 26 17.06 -15.21 28.75
CA GLY A 26 16.01 -14.20 28.89
C GLY A 26 14.80 -14.76 28.12
N GLU A 27 13.75 -15.06 28.86
CA GLU A 27 12.45 -15.42 28.33
C GLU A 27 12.09 -14.33 27.33
N ALA A 28 12.14 -14.66 26.04
CA ALA A 28 11.74 -13.72 24.98
C ALA A 28 10.27 -13.42 25.26
N ALA A 29 10.02 -12.25 25.86
CA ALA A 29 8.67 -11.81 26.15
C ALA A 29 7.87 -11.93 24.85
N ASP A 30 6.77 -12.69 24.87
CA ASP A 30 5.90 -12.86 23.71
C ASP A 30 5.46 -11.48 23.23
N LYS A 31 5.95 -11.08 22.05
CA LYS A 31 5.59 -9.79 21.45
C LYS A 31 4.12 -9.82 21.07
N VAL A 32 3.42 -8.76 21.39
CA VAL A 32 2.01 -8.61 20.98
C VAL A 32 1.94 -8.35 19.47
N SER A 33 1.02 -9.00 18.79
CA SER A 33 0.82 -8.83 17.35
C SER A 33 0.23 -7.46 17.03
N GLY A 34 0.88 -6.71 16.12
CA GLY A 34 0.43 -5.44 15.61
C GLY A 34 0.18 -5.47 14.10
N ILE A 35 -0.53 -4.46 13.62
CA ILE A 35 -0.77 -4.20 12.20
C ILE A 35 -0.15 -2.85 11.86
N LEU A 36 0.83 -2.87 10.96
CA LEU A 36 1.48 -1.68 10.46
C LEU A 36 0.92 -1.34 9.08
N THR A 37 0.52 -0.09 8.88
CA THR A 37 0.01 0.40 7.59
C THR A 37 0.72 1.69 7.19
N VAL A 38 0.98 1.84 5.89
CA VAL A 38 1.58 3.03 5.27
C VAL A 38 0.84 3.34 4.00
N LYS A 39 0.60 4.64 3.74
CA LYS A 39 -0.06 5.10 2.52
C LYS A 39 0.95 5.39 1.43
N ASP A 40 0.53 5.20 0.18
CA ASP A 40 1.28 5.70 -0.97
C ASP A 40 1.37 7.22 -0.94
N VAL A 41 2.50 7.74 -1.36
CA VAL A 41 2.80 9.17 -1.31
C VAL A 41 3.13 9.70 -2.70
N LEU A 42 2.58 10.86 -3.03
CA LEU A 42 2.85 11.59 -4.25
C LEU A 42 3.52 12.93 -3.92
N THR A 43 4.66 13.19 -4.54
CA THR A 43 5.42 14.43 -4.33
C THR A 43 6.14 14.88 -5.60
N LEU A 44 6.75 16.05 -5.53
CA LEU A 44 7.65 16.57 -6.57
C LEU A 44 9.12 16.31 -6.23
N PRO A 45 10.03 16.29 -7.21
CA PRO A 45 11.46 16.32 -6.92
C PRO A 45 11.83 17.55 -6.07
N ASN A 46 12.70 17.37 -5.10
CA ASN A 46 13.16 18.38 -4.14
C ASN A 46 12.06 19.00 -3.24
N GLN A 47 10.88 18.39 -3.18
CA GLN A 47 9.83 18.73 -2.22
C GLN A 47 9.77 17.68 -1.12
N THR A 48 9.73 18.12 0.13
CA THR A 48 9.59 17.21 1.26
C THR A 48 8.26 16.48 1.20
N ALA A 49 8.33 15.16 1.20
CA ALA A 49 7.20 14.27 1.31
C ALA A 49 7.00 13.89 2.77
N ARG A 50 5.77 13.96 3.24
CA ARG A 50 5.36 13.48 4.55
C ARG A 50 4.82 12.07 4.43
N ILE A 51 5.55 11.10 4.99
CA ILE A 51 5.19 9.68 4.98
C ILE A 51 4.58 9.35 6.32
N GLU A 52 3.34 8.91 6.32
CA GLU A 52 2.58 8.58 7.53
C GLU A 52 2.45 7.07 7.67
N ALA A 53 2.91 6.54 8.81
CA ALA A 53 2.74 5.15 9.19
C ALA A 53 1.81 5.06 10.41
N GLN A 54 0.96 4.05 10.43
CA GLN A 54 0.04 3.78 11.52
C GLN A 54 0.27 2.37 12.06
N LEU A 55 0.61 2.28 13.34
CA LEU A 55 0.72 1.01 14.07
C LEU A 55 -0.50 0.84 14.96
N SER A 56 -1.24 -0.21 14.73
CA SER A 56 -2.44 -0.57 15.49
C SER A 56 -2.40 -2.06 15.84
N GLY A 57 -3.26 -2.49 16.73
CA GLY A 57 -3.33 -3.90 17.10
C GLY A 57 -4.49 -4.16 18.05
N LYS A 58 -4.48 -5.36 18.62
CA LYS A 58 -5.40 -5.72 19.68
C LYS A 58 -4.59 -6.10 20.90
N THR A 59 -5.07 -5.69 22.08
CA THR A 59 -4.53 -6.21 23.33
C THR A 59 -4.80 -7.71 23.42
N PRO A 60 -4.10 -8.45 24.32
CA PRO A 60 -4.40 -9.86 24.56
C PRO A 60 -5.88 -10.11 24.94
N THR A 61 -6.57 -9.09 25.46
CA THR A 61 -8.01 -9.12 25.78
C THR A 61 -8.91 -8.79 24.58
N GLY A 62 -8.35 -8.59 23.37
CA GLY A 62 -9.10 -8.33 22.15
C GLY A 62 -9.54 -6.87 21.93
N VAL A 63 -9.20 -5.96 22.83
CA VAL A 63 -9.52 -4.52 22.72
C VAL A 63 -8.57 -3.87 21.71
N ALA A 64 -9.10 -3.01 20.84
CA ALA A 64 -8.28 -2.22 19.93
C ALA A 64 -7.28 -1.37 20.72
N ALA A 65 -6.00 -1.44 20.34
CA ALA A 65 -4.92 -0.70 20.98
C ALA A 65 -4.13 0.10 19.95
N SER A 66 -3.72 1.28 20.36
CA SER A 66 -2.70 2.07 19.66
C SER A 66 -1.38 1.90 20.40
N TRP A 67 -0.30 1.80 19.65
CA TRP A 67 1.03 1.57 20.21
C TRP A 67 1.85 2.86 20.16
N GLY A 68 1.84 3.61 21.28
CA GLY A 68 2.64 4.81 21.47
C GLY A 68 4.09 4.52 21.85
N GLY A 69 5.01 5.39 21.45
CA GLY A 69 6.43 5.31 21.82
C GLY A 69 7.24 4.23 21.11
N VAL A 70 6.64 3.48 20.19
CA VAL A 70 7.30 2.42 19.41
C VAL A 70 8.17 3.04 18.32
N SER A 71 9.42 2.60 18.23
CA SER A 71 10.34 3.03 17.17
C SER A 71 10.04 2.31 15.87
N LEU A 72 9.84 3.08 14.80
CA LEU A 72 9.67 2.60 13.44
C LEU A 72 10.85 3.06 12.57
N GLN A 73 11.31 2.18 11.69
CA GLN A 73 12.34 2.47 10.71
C GLN A 73 11.75 2.63 9.32
N LEU A 74 12.09 3.72 8.64
CA LEU A 74 11.78 3.98 7.24
C LEU A 74 12.97 3.62 6.36
N SER A 75 12.71 2.84 5.30
CA SER A 75 13.65 2.57 4.23
C SER A 75 13.05 2.99 2.89
N ILE A 76 13.88 3.50 1.99
CA ILE A 76 13.54 3.82 0.60
C ILE A 76 14.42 2.97 -0.31
N ASP A 77 13.81 2.18 -1.19
CA ASP A 77 14.49 1.21 -2.07
C ASP A 77 15.51 0.33 -1.29
N GLY A 78 15.07 -0.15 -0.11
CA GLY A 78 15.87 -0.99 0.78
C GLY A 78 16.96 -0.27 1.58
N LYS A 79 17.14 1.04 1.41
CA LYS A 79 18.12 1.83 2.18
C LYS A 79 17.44 2.51 3.36
N PRO A 80 17.90 2.32 4.61
CA PRO A 80 17.35 3.02 5.76
C PRO A 80 17.62 4.51 5.64
N VAL A 81 16.61 5.35 5.87
CA VAL A 81 16.68 6.82 5.69
C VAL A 81 16.25 7.59 6.93
N ALA A 82 15.37 7.05 7.76
CA ALA A 82 14.89 7.71 8.96
C ALA A 82 14.31 6.73 9.98
N THR A 83 14.26 7.18 11.24
CA THR A 83 13.54 6.54 12.33
C THR A 83 12.61 7.55 12.99
N ALA A 84 11.43 7.11 13.41
CA ALA A 84 10.48 7.92 14.15
C ALA A 84 9.77 7.08 15.21
N LYS A 85 9.37 7.72 16.31
CA LYS A 85 8.53 7.08 17.32
C LYS A 85 7.05 7.33 17.06
N THR A 86 6.24 6.34 17.34
CA THR A 86 4.79 6.49 17.26
C THR A 86 4.27 7.41 18.36
N THR A 87 3.26 8.21 18.04
CA THR A 87 2.47 8.97 19.00
C THR A 87 1.59 8.02 19.83
N GLU A 88 0.92 8.52 20.86
CA GLU A 88 -0.06 7.75 21.65
C GLU A 88 -1.16 7.12 20.77
N GLY A 89 -1.53 7.78 19.66
CA GLY A 89 -2.44 7.25 18.67
C GLY A 89 -1.84 6.19 17.74
N GLY A 90 -0.56 5.80 17.92
CA GLY A 90 0.13 4.81 17.09
C GLY A 90 0.61 5.35 15.75
N GLN A 91 0.57 6.67 15.52
CA GLN A 91 1.01 7.29 14.27
C GLN A 91 2.47 7.71 14.35
N ALA A 92 3.24 7.39 13.32
CA ALA A 92 4.58 7.93 13.10
C ALA A 92 4.64 8.71 11.78
N ILE A 93 5.42 9.79 11.76
CA ILE A 93 5.57 10.68 10.63
C ILE A 93 7.04 10.77 10.29
N PHE A 94 7.34 10.60 9.00
CA PHE A 94 8.68 10.75 8.47
C PHE A 94 8.68 11.81 7.38
N ASP A 95 9.63 12.73 7.43
CA ASP A 95 9.87 13.71 6.39
C ASP A 95 11.02 13.25 5.49
N TYR A 96 10.77 13.13 4.19
CA TYR A 96 11.76 12.71 3.21
C TYR A 96 11.73 13.59 1.98
N THR A 97 12.89 14.05 1.52
CA THR A 97 13.00 14.91 0.32
C THR A 97 13.67 14.15 -0.82
N PRO A 98 12.89 13.59 -1.77
CA PRO A 98 13.45 12.89 -2.92
C PRO A 98 14.06 13.88 -3.90
N LYS A 99 15.26 13.56 -4.42
CA LYS A 99 15.96 14.40 -5.39
C LYS A 99 15.60 14.07 -6.84
N MET A 100 15.33 12.80 -7.11
CA MET A 100 15.11 12.30 -8.47
C MET A 100 13.64 11.93 -8.68
N ARG A 101 13.15 12.18 -9.88
CA ARG A 101 11.84 11.66 -10.34
C ARG A 101 11.89 10.13 -10.47
N GLY A 102 10.77 9.50 -10.24
CA GLY A 102 10.62 8.06 -10.36
C GLY A 102 9.56 7.51 -9.42
N ILE A 103 9.55 6.21 -9.32
CA ILE A 103 8.74 5.46 -8.37
C ILE A 103 9.71 4.70 -7.48
N ASN A 104 9.61 4.92 -6.18
CA ASN A 104 10.46 4.32 -5.17
C ASN A 104 9.61 3.47 -4.22
N VAL A 105 10.17 2.42 -3.67
CA VAL A 105 9.50 1.57 -2.68
C VAL A 105 9.79 2.13 -1.29
N ILE A 106 8.73 2.47 -0.57
CA ILE A 106 8.76 2.78 0.87
C ILE A 106 8.63 1.46 1.61
N THR A 107 9.51 1.19 2.56
CA THR A 107 9.35 0.09 3.52
C THR A 107 9.40 0.66 4.93
N VAL A 108 8.39 0.36 5.74
CA VAL A 108 8.40 0.68 7.17
C VAL A 108 8.39 -0.62 7.96
N ALA A 109 9.24 -0.69 8.96
CA ALA A 109 9.36 -1.82 9.87
C ALA A 109 9.36 -1.35 11.32
N VAL A 110 8.87 -2.21 12.20
CA VAL A 110 8.98 -2.02 13.66
C VAL A 110 10.41 -2.42 14.08
N ASP A 111 10.98 -1.68 15.01
CA ASP A 111 12.27 -2.01 15.62
C ASP A 111 12.20 -3.38 16.33
N ASP A 112 13.23 -4.21 16.16
CA ASP A 112 13.28 -5.55 16.75
C ASP A 112 13.25 -5.54 18.29
N ALA A 113 13.65 -4.45 18.94
CA ALA A 113 13.58 -4.28 20.39
C ALA A 113 12.18 -3.89 20.90
N ALA A 114 11.22 -3.62 20.00
CA ALA A 114 9.89 -3.20 20.39
C ALA A 114 9.07 -4.34 21.05
N PRO A 115 8.14 -4.00 21.96
CA PRO A 115 7.26 -4.98 22.62
C PRO A 115 6.15 -5.51 21.71
N VAL A 116 6.03 -4.95 20.50
CA VAL A 116 5.05 -5.32 19.47
C VAL A 116 5.77 -5.88 18.24
N ALA A 117 5.24 -6.95 17.68
CA ALA A 117 5.67 -7.50 16.40
C ALA A 117 4.64 -7.14 15.33
N ALA A 118 5.10 -6.56 14.24
CA ALA A 118 4.28 -6.33 13.06
C ALA A 118 5.09 -6.66 11.79
N GLU A 119 4.42 -7.20 10.79
CA GLU A 119 5.06 -7.39 9.49
C GLU A 119 5.47 -6.04 8.90
N LYS A 120 6.66 -6.02 8.28
CA LYS A 120 7.08 -4.85 7.50
C LYS A 120 6.06 -4.54 6.43
N THR A 121 5.75 -3.28 6.26
CA THR A 121 4.75 -2.83 5.28
C THR A 121 5.41 -2.00 4.21
N GLU A 122 4.98 -2.22 2.97
CA GLU A 122 5.47 -1.51 1.80
C GLU A 122 4.42 -0.52 1.28
N ALA A 123 4.89 0.60 0.76
CA ALA A 123 4.12 1.63 0.09
C ALA A 123 4.92 2.18 -1.10
N THR A 124 4.28 3.00 -1.93
CA THR A 124 4.91 3.59 -3.10
C THR A 124 5.12 5.10 -2.88
N LEU A 125 6.33 5.58 -3.15
CA LEU A 125 6.64 6.99 -3.26
C LEU A 125 6.74 7.36 -4.75
N CYS A 126 5.72 8.03 -5.24
CA CYS A 126 5.70 8.58 -6.60
C CYS A 126 6.28 9.99 -6.59
N VAL A 127 7.42 10.17 -7.24
CA VAL A 127 8.08 11.47 -7.42
C VAL A 127 7.88 11.91 -8.86
N TRP A 128 6.81 12.69 -9.11
CA TRP A 128 6.38 13.05 -10.45
C TRP A 128 6.56 14.54 -10.74
N GLU A 129 6.54 14.88 -12.02
CA GLU A 129 6.47 16.26 -12.49
C GLU A 129 5.02 16.63 -12.81
N ARG A 130 4.57 17.83 -12.41
CA ARG A 130 3.19 18.30 -12.62
C ARG A 130 2.76 18.36 -14.08
N ARG A 131 3.71 18.56 -15.01
CA ARG A 131 3.42 18.66 -16.44
C ARG A 131 3.07 17.33 -17.11
N ARG A 132 3.51 16.19 -16.55
CA ARG A 132 3.20 14.89 -17.12
C ARG A 132 1.74 14.53 -16.83
N PRO A 133 0.93 14.17 -17.85
CA PRO A 133 -0.46 13.82 -17.63
C PRO A 133 -0.62 12.63 -16.69
N ILE A 134 -1.68 12.67 -15.88
CA ILE A 134 -2.07 11.59 -14.97
C ILE A 134 -3.30 10.90 -15.55
N LEU A 135 -3.23 9.57 -15.65
CA LEU A 135 -4.30 8.69 -16.07
C LEU A 135 -4.88 7.98 -14.85
N LEU A 136 -6.18 8.17 -14.59
CA LEU A 136 -6.89 7.40 -13.59
C LEU A 136 -7.33 6.06 -14.18
N VAL A 137 -7.08 4.96 -13.49
CA VAL A 137 -7.48 3.62 -13.92
C VAL A 137 -8.27 2.94 -12.80
N GLU A 138 -9.53 2.66 -13.07
CA GLU A 138 -10.38 1.88 -12.19
C GLU A 138 -9.93 0.42 -12.19
N MET A 139 -9.77 -0.19 -11.02
CA MET A 139 -9.28 -1.59 -10.92
C MET A 139 -10.20 -2.57 -11.63
N GLU A 140 -11.51 -2.32 -11.61
CA GLU A 140 -12.53 -3.14 -12.30
C GLU A 140 -12.34 -3.16 -13.82
N ALA A 141 -11.68 -2.16 -14.41
CA ALA A 141 -11.39 -2.15 -15.85
C ALA A 141 -10.23 -3.08 -16.22
N ILE A 142 -9.36 -3.41 -15.26
CA ILE A 142 -8.17 -4.25 -15.48
C ILE A 142 -8.29 -5.65 -14.88
N MET A 143 -9.31 -5.88 -14.04
CA MET A 143 -9.59 -7.16 -13.41
C MET A 143 -10.82 -7.81 -14.04
N GLN A 144 -10.75 -9.12 -14.31
CA GLN A 144 -11.93 -9.87 -14.69
C GLN A 144 -12.89 -9.96 -13.51
N PRO A 145 -14.22 -9.88 -13.76
CA PRO A 145 -15.17 -10.16 -12.70
C PRO A 145 -14.93 -11.57 -12.16
N SER A 146 -14.86 -11.72 -10.86
CA SER A 146 -14.84 -13.04 -10.24
C SER A 146 -16.18 -13.72 -10.57
N VAL A 147 -16.13 -14.71 -11.44
CA VAL A 147 -17.24 -15.61 -11.66
C VAL A 147 -17.21 -16.58 -10.49
N SER A 148 -17.82 -16.22 -9.37
CA SER A 148 -18.15 -17.22 -8.35
C SER A 148 -19.07 -18.24 -9.02
N PRO A 149 -18.71 -19.54 -9.09
CA PRO A 149 -19.69 -20.53 -9.50
C PRO A 149 -20.84 -20.45 -8.49
N SER A 150 -22.00 -20.04 -8.98
CA SER A 150 -23.23 -19.92 -8.22
C SER A 150 -23.56 -21.26 -7.55
N ALA A 151 -23.11 -21.44 -6.31
CA ALA A 151 -23.77 -22.36 -5.40
C ALA A 151 -25.08 -21.66 -5.00
N ALA A 152 -26.16 -22.14 -5.54
CA ALA A 152 -27.50 -21.72 -5.16
C ALA A 152 -27.60 -21.77 -3.62
N GLY A 153 -27.81 -20.62 -2.97
CA GLY A 153 -28.26 -20.57 -1.59
C GLY A 153 -27.30 -20.00 -0.53
N SER A 154 -26.43 -19.06 -0.87
CA SER A 154 -25.71 -18.31 0.19
C SER A 154 -25.83 -16.81 -0.06
N SER A 155 -26.38 -16.14 0.95
CA SER A 155 -26.47 -14.69 1.11
C SER A 155 -25.22 -13.99 0.61
N ALA A 156 -25.42 -12.93 -0.18
CA ALA A 156 -24.39 -12.04 -0.68
C ALA A 156 -23.35 -11.70 0.39
N SER A 157 -22.19 -12.33 0.32
CA SER A 157 -21.04 -11.88 1.09
C SER A 157 -20.56 -10.58 0.44
N THR A 158 -20.83 -9.47 1.08
CA THR A 158 -20.19 -8.17 0.85
C THR A 158 -18.70 -8.26 1.20
N GLY A 159 -17.99 -9.17 0.56
CA GLY A 159 -16.54 -9.33 0.67
C GLY A 159 -15.83 -8.29 -0.18
N THR A 160 -15.53 -7.14 0.40
CA THR A 160 -14.77 -6.03 -0.19
C THR A 160 -13.25 -6.24 -0.10
N GLY A 161 -12.78 -7.48 -0.14
CA GLY A 161 -11.38 -7.82 -0.29
C GLY A 161 -11.09 -8.13 -1.76
N MET A 162 -10.01 -7.58 -2.31
CA MET A 162 -9.53 -7.99 -3.61
C MET A 162 -9.16 -9.48 -3.52
N GLU A 163 -9.94 -10.32 -4.21
CA GLU A 163 -9.67 -11.75 -4.29
C GLU A 163 -8.29 -11.97 -4.94
N PRO A 164 -7.36 -12.65 -4.26
CA PRO A 164 -6.02 -12.93 -4.80
C PRO A 164 -6.07 -13.73 -6.13
N SER A 165 -7.22 -14.32 -6.44
CA SER A 165 -7.47 -15.14 -7.63
C SER A 165 -8.01 -14.37 -8.83
N ALA A 166 -8.29 -13.08 -8.72
CA ALA A 166 -8.79 -12.29 -9.84
C ALA A 166 -7.78 -12.28 -11.00
N GLN A 167 -8.23 -12.68 -12.19
CA GLN A 167 -7.41 -12.69 -13.38
C GLN A 167 -7.37 -11.29 -14.03
N PRO A 168 -6.27 -10.91 -14.68
CA PRO A 168 -6.22 -9.66 -15.42
C PRO A 168 -7.10 -9.74 -16.68
N VAL A 169 -7.62 -8.59 -17.08
CA VAL A 169 -8.26 -8.46 -18.40
C VAL A 169 -7.19 -8.58 -19.48
N ALA A 170 -7.51 -9.30 -20.56
CA ALA A 170 -6.60 -9.50 -21.68
C ALA A 170 -6.06 -8.15 -22.22
N ASP A 171 -4.79 -8.12 -22.57
CA ASP A 171 -4.06 -6.99 -23.16
C ASP A 171 -3.98 -5.72 -22.26
N ALA A 172 -4.65 -5.70 -21.10
CA ALA A 172 -4.73 -4.52 -20.23
C ALA A 172 -3.34 -4.08 -19.74
N ALA A 173 -2.53 -5.03 -19.25
CA ALA A 173 -1.19 -4.72 -18.72
C ALA A 173 -0.26 -4.20 -19.82
N GLU A 174 -0.31 -4.78 -21.02
CA GLU A 174 0.54 -4.38 -22.15
C GLU A 174 0.16 -2.98 -22.66
N GLU A 175 -1.12 -2.73 -22.92
CA GLU A 175 -1.58 -1.44 -23.41
C GLU A 175 -1.37 -0.32 -22.38
N LEU A 176 -1.58 -0.62 -21.09
CA LEU A 176 -1.33 0.33 -20.01
C LEU A 176 0.18 0.62 -19.87
N SER A 177 1.04 -0.39 -20.03
CA SER A 177 2.49 -0.20 -20.03
C SER A 177 2.95 0.71 -21.17
N ARG A 178 2.38 0.57 -22.36
CA ARG A 178 2.65 1.45 -23.52
C ARG A 178 2.23 2.90 -23.22
N LEU A 179 1.05 3.10 -22.61
CA LEU A 179 0.56 4.42 -22.22
C LEU A 179 1.46 5.09 -21.19
N THR A 180 1.91 4.34 -20.18
CA THR A 180 2.76 4.88 -19.11
C THR A 180 4.21 5.10 -19.57
N GLN A 181 4.72 4.31 -20.49
CA GLN A 181 6.07 4.49 -21.01
C GLN A 181 6.25 5.86 -21.69
N TYR A 182 5.27 6.31 -22.47
CA TYR A 182 5.43 7.48 -23.32
C TYR A 182 4.65 8.72 -22.86
N TYR A 183 3.51 8.55 -22.21
CA TYR A 183 2.57 9.66 -22.05
C TYR A 183 2.15 9.92 -20.61
N TYR A 184 1.77 8.91 -19.82
CA TYR A 184 1.04 9.09 -18.58
C TYR A 184 1.79 8.61 -17.34
N ASN A 185 1.52 9.26 -16.20
CA ASN A 185 1.64 8.64 -14.91
C ASN A 185 0.31 7.95 -14.58
N VAL A 186 0.33 6.78 -13.97
CA VAL A 186 -0.90 6.03 -13.69
C VAL A 186 -1.26 6.09 -12.20
N VAL A 187 -2.54 6.32 -11.95
CA VAL A 187 -3.16 6.23 -10.63
C VAL A 187 -4.21 5.14 -10.67
N TYR A 188 -4.03 4.10 -9.88
CA TYR A 188 -4.98 3.02 -9.73
C TYR A 188 -5.99 3.35 -8.64
N VAL A 189 -7.26 3.19 -8.95
CA VAL A 189 -8.38 3.48 -8.06
C VAL A 189 -9.13 2.19 -7.78
N PRO A 190 -8.91 1.56 -6.61
CA PRO A 190 -9.73 0.45 -6.18
C PRO A 190 -11.15 0.89 -5.85
N HIS A 191 -12.12 0.01 -6.09
CA HIS A 191 -13.53 0.28 -5.78
C HIS A 191 -13.81 0.18 -4.27
N GLY A 192 -14.77 0.96 -3.83
CA GLY A 192 -15.40 0.86 -2.51
C GLY A 192 -15.03 1.96 -1.53
N ASP A 193 -15.70 1.93 -0.38
CA ASP A 193 -15.55 2.94 0.67
C ASP A 193 -14.24 2.84 1.44
N PRO A 194 -13.68 3.95 1.87
CA PRO A 194 -12.47 3.95 2.69
C PRO A 194 -12.74 3.28 4.04
N SER A 195 -11.97 2.25 4.35
CA SER A 195 -11.99 1.62 5.68
C SER A 195 -10.56 1.25 6.10
N PRO A 196 -10.27 1.17 7.41
CA PRO A 196 -8.95 0.75 7.89
C PRO A 196 -8.52 -0.62 7.37
N ALA A 197 -9.47 -1.57 7.26
CA ALA A 197 -9.22 -2.89 6.69
C ALA A 197 -8.81 -2.82 5.21
N LYS A 198 -9.36 -1.85 4.45
CA LYS A 198 -9.00 -1.64 3.04
C LYS A 198 -7.66 -0.92 2.88
N ALA A 199 -7.25 -0.09 3.82
CA ALA A 199 -5.90 0.47 3.80
C ALA A 199 -4.83 -0.65 3.87
N ALA A 200 -5.06 -1.69 4.67
CA ALA A 200 -4.21 -2.89 4.67
C ALA A 200 -4.29 -3.66 3.33
N ALA A 201 -5.41 -3.58 2.60
CA ALA A 201 -5.57 -4.24 1.31
C ALA A 201 -4.78 -3.58 0.17
N VAL A 202 -4.33 -2.32 0.29
CA VAL A 202 -3.52 -1.62 -0.73
C VAL A 202 -2.25 -2.40 -1.07
N GLY A 203 -1.60 -3.01 -0.07
CA GLY A 203 -0.47 -3.91 -0.29
C GLY A 203 -0.82 -5.12 -1.17
N GLY A 204 -2.04 -5.67 -1.01
CA GLY A 204 -2.57 -6.73 -1.87
C GLY A 204 -2.78 -6.27 -3.31
N VAL A 205 -3.38 -5.08 -3.50
CA VAL A 205 -3.54 -4.45 -4.83
C VAL A 205 -2.19 -4.31 -5.53
N ARG A 206 -1.19 -3.80 -4.83
CA ARG A 206 0.14 -3.57 -5.39
C ARG A 206 0.80 -4.88 -5.81
N ARG A 207 0.81 -5.90 -4.95
CA ARG A 207 1.33 -7.23 -5.27
C ARG A 207 0.61 -7.87 -6.46
N TRP A 208 -0.71 -7.68 -6.56
CA TRP A 208 -1.49 -8.16 -7.70
C TRP A 208 -1.07 -7.46 -8.99
N LEU A 209 -0.91 -6.12 -8.99
CA LEU A 209 -0.44 -5.36 -10.14
C LEU A 209 0.95 -5.84 -10.61
N GLU A 210 1.88 -6.03 -9.68
CA GLU A 210 3.24 -6.52 -9.96
C GLU A 210 3.23 -7.95 -10.53
N SER A 211 2.49 -8.86 -9.91
CA SER A 211 2.42 -10.27 -10.36
C SER A 211 1.84 -10.41 -11.77
N HIS A 212 0.97 -9.46 -12.18
CA HIS A 212 0.38 -9.43 -13.51
C HIS A 212 1.05 -8.42 -14.46
N LYS A 213 2.25 -7.93 -14.11
CA LYS A 213 3.10 -7.06 -14.94
C LYS A 213 2.43 -5.73 -15.34
N PHE A 214 1.54 -5.22 -14.53
CA PHE A 214 1.04 -3.87 -14.71
C PHE A 214 2.14 -2.84 -14.41
N PRO A 215 2.14 -1.67 -15.07
CA PRO A 215 3.11 -0.63 -14.78
C PRO A 215 2.98 -0.14 -13.34
N ALA A 216 4.10 0.15 -12.72
CA ALA A 216 4.10 0.73 -11.38
C ALA A 216 3.41 2.10 -11.37
N GLY A 217 2.64 2.37 -10.34
CA GLY A 217 1.87 3.60 -10.21
C GLY A 217 1.41 3.85 -8.78
N LEU A 218 0.70 4.95 -8.59
CA LEU A 218 0.12 5.31 -7.31
C LEU A 218 -1.20 4.54 -7.11
N VAL A 219 -1.34 3.87 -5.98
CA VAL A 219 -2.62 3.24 -5.60
C VAL A 219 -3.32 4.14 -4.59
N VAL A 220 -4.48 4.67 -4.96
CA VAL A 220 -5.20 5.63 -4.12
C VAL A 220 -6.56 5.09 -3.75
N MET A 221 -6.73 4.78 -2.46
CA MET A 221 -8.07 4.51 -1.93
C MET A 221 -8.87 5.80 -1.88
N PRO A 222 -10.10 5.81 -2.39
CA PRO A 222 -10.97 6.98 -2.26
C PRO A 222 -11.11 7.41 -0.79
N VAL A 223 -11.01 8.71 -0.54
CA VAL A 223 -11.25 9.27 0.80
C VAL A 223 -12.74 9.35 1.12
N SER A 224 -13.10 9.74 2.33
CA SER A 224 -14.50 10.05 2.68
C SER A 224 -15.05 11.09 1.69
N GLY A 225 -16.17 10.77 1.03
CA GLY A 225 -16.68 11.53 -0.12
C GLY A 225 -16.33 10.91 -1.47
N GLY A 226 -15.65 9.75 -1.47
CA GLY A 226 -15.45 8.92 -2.66
C GLY A 226 -14.41 9.47 -3.63
N LEU A 227 -14.48 8.99 -4.87
CA LEU A 227 -13.55 9.37 -5.95
C LEU A 227 -13.60 10.88 -6.26
N SER A 228 -14.77 11.52 -6.14
CA SER A 228 -14.93 12.96 -6.37
C SER A 228 -14.05 13.79 -5.41
N ALA A 229 -14.10 13.49 -4.12
CA ALA A 229 -13.27 14.16 -3.12
C ALA A 229 -11.77 13.88 -3.33
N THR A 230 -11.43 12.68 -3.78
CA THR A 230 -10.06 12.32 -4.13
C THR A 230 -9.55 13.17 -5.31
N ILE A 231 -10.34 13.31 -6.38
CA ILE A 231 -9.99 14.16 -7.52
C ILE A 231 -9.77 15.63 -7.09
N GLU A 232 -10.65 16.15 -6.24
CA GLU A 232 -10.50 17.52 -5.73
C GLU A 232 -9.23 17.68 -4.87
N ALA A 233 -8.90 16.69 -4.03
CA ALA A 233 -7.66 16.71 -3.26
C ALA A 233 -6.40 16.76 -4.17
N PHE A 234 -6.39 16.00 -5.27
CA PHE A 234 -5.33 16.07 -6.26
C PHE A 234 -5.23 17.46 -6.90
N LYS A 235 -6.36 18.05 -7.30
CA LYS A 235 -6.39 19.41 -7.89
C LYS A 235 -5.89 20.46 -6.90
N GLN A 236 -6.31 20.39 -5.63
CA GLN A 236 -5.84 21.27 -4.56
C GLN A 236 -4.33 21.11 -4.31
N GLY A 237 -3.80 19.89 -4.44
CA GLY A 237 -2.36 19.60 -4.45
C GLY A 237 -1.61 20.11 -5.70
N GLY A 238 -2.32 20.72 -6.64
CA GLY A 238 -1.76 21.28 -7.88
C GLY A 238 -1.55 20.25 -9.01
N TRP A 239 -2.15 19.06 -8.91
CA TRP A 239 -2.09 18.01 -9.94
C TRP A 239 -3.21 18.21 -10.98
N THR A 240 -3.12 19.28 -11.74
CA THR A 240 -4.16 19.71 -12.71
C THR A 240 -4.11 19.00 -14.06
N THR A 241 -3.07 18.19 -14.29
CA THR A 241 -2.89 17.40 -15.53
C THR A 241 -3.67 16.07 -15.52
N MET A 242 -4.42 15.81 -14.46
CA MET A 242 -5.34 14.68 -14.36
C MET A 242 -6.61 14.99 -15.12
N LYS A 243 -6.68 14.59 -16.40
CA LYS A 243 -7.78 14.94 -17.31
C LYS A 243 -8.47 13.74 -17.94
N THR A 244 -7.96 12.54 -17.72
CA THR A 244 -8.42 11.34 -18.42
C THR A 244 -8.46 10.15 -17.48
N GLY A 245 -9.44 9.27 -17.68
CA GLY A 245 -9.54 7.99 -16.96
C GLY A 245 -10.02 6.85 -17.83
N ILE A 246 -9.69 5.65 -17.38
CA ILE A 246 -10.16 4.37 -17.95
C ILE A 246 -10.90 3.64 -16.86
N GLY A 247 -12.14 3.28 -17.10
CA GLY A 247 -12.97 2.60 -16.13
C GLY A 247 -13.89 1.57 -16.77
N ARG A 248 -14.62 0.86 -15.93
CA ARG A 248 -15.61 -0.12 -16.31
C ARG A 248 -16.98 0.24 -15.77
N THR A 249 -17.03 0.90 -14.60
CA THR A 249 -18.30 1.17 -13.93
C THR A 249 -18.90 2.50 -14.37
N ARG A 250 -20.22 2.55 -14.39
CA ARG A 250 -20.95 3.78 -14.66
C ARG A 250 -20.63 4.86 -13.63
N SER A 251 -20.53 4.51 -12.36
CA SER A 251 -20.25 5.47 -11.28
C SER A 251 -18.90 6.15 -11.43
N PHE A 252 -17.87 5.40 -11.85
CA PHE A 252 -16.56 5.96 -12.18
C PHE A 252 -16.67 6.94 -13.35
N ALA A 253 -17.33 6.53 -14.45
CA ALA A 253 -17.48 7.35 -15.62
C ALA A 253 -18.27 8.64 -15.33
N ASP A 254 -19.39 8.56 -14.61
CA ASP A 254 -20.20 9.72 -14.21
C ASP A 254 -19.39 10.69 -13.34
N THR A 255 -18.58 10.16 -12.39
CA THR A 255 -17.71 10.99 -11.55
C THR A 255 -16.66 11.75 -12.37
N LEU A 256 -15.99 11.10 -13.30
CA LEU A 256 -14.99 11.76 -14.15
C LEU A 256 -15.61 12.85 -15.02
N LEU A 257 -16.74 12.56 -15.66
CA LEU A 257 -17.49 13.50 -16.48
C LEU A 257 -17.98 14.72 -15.68
N HIS A 258 -18.40 14.51 -14.43
CA HIS A 258 -18.74 15.60 -13.51
C HIS A 258 -17.55 16.55 -13.28
N HIS A 259 -16.36 16.00 -13.17
CA HIS A 259 -15.12 16.77 -13.05
C HIS A 259 -14.56 17.29 -14.38
N ARG A 260 -15.33 17.19 -15.48
CA ARG A 260 -14.93 17.58 -16.85
C ARG A 260 -13.70 16.85 -17.36
N MET A 261 -13.54 15.61 -16.95
CA MET A 261 -12.48 14.73 -17.41
C MET A 261 -12.98 13.85 -18.55
N GLU A 262 -12.10 13.43 -19.43
CA GLU A 262 -12.39 12.42 -20.43
C GLU A 262 -12.41 11.03 -19.78
N VAL A 263 -13.28 10.15 -20.26
CA VAL A 263 -13.34 8.78 -19.80
C VAL A 263 -13.52 7.81 -20.94
N VAL A 264 -12.74 6.75 -20.92
CA VAL A 264 -12.90 5.58 -21.80
C VAL A 264 -13.42 4.42 -20.94
N VAL A 265 -14.57 3.87 -21.32
CA VAL A 265 -15.17 2.72 -20.66
C VAL A 265 -14.80 1.46 -21.41
N VAL A 266 -14.19 0.49 -20.71
CA VAL A 266 -13.77 -0.81 -21.24
C VAL A 266 -14.02 -1.94 -20.24
N PRO A 267 -14.64 -3.06 -20.66
CA PRO A 267 -15.39 -3.22 -21.90
C PRO A 267 -16.63 -2.31 -21.98
N GLU A 268 -17.17 -2.15 -23.19
CA GLU A 268 -18.37 -1.36 -23.41
C GLU A 268 -19.53 -1.81 -22.51
N LEU A 269 -20.19 -0.86 -21.87
CA LEU A 269 -21.38 -1.13 -21.03
C LEU A 269 -22.60 -1.47 -21.88
N PRO A 270 -23.59 -2.18 -21.31
CA PRO A 270 -24.89 -2.43 -21.96
C PRO A 270 -25.56 -1.15 -22.46
N LYS A 271 -26.38 -1.27 -23.50
CA LYS A 271 -27.11 -0.12 -24.04
C LYS A 271 -27.97 0.53 -22.95
N GLY A 272 -27.84 1.84 -22.81
CA GLY A 272 -28.55 2.65 -21.82
C GLY A 272 -27.81 2.86 -20.50
N GLU A 273 -26.73 2.13 -20.22
CA GLU A 273 -25.92 2.31 -19.02
C GLU A 273 -24.72 3.25 -19.23
N LEU A 274 -24.35 3.48 -20.50
CA LEU A 274 -23.23 4.35 -20.83
C LEU A 274 -23.60 5.82 -20.69
N PRO A 275 -22.82 6.64 -19.96
CA PRO A 275 -22.98 8.08 -19.95
C PRO A 275 -22.76 8.71 -21.33
N ARG A 276 -23.62 9.67 -21.73
CA ARG A 276 -23.64 10.23 -23.11
C ARG A 276 -22.30 10.75 -23.65
N LYS A 277 -21.39 11.20 -22.77
CA LYS A 277 -20.09 11.77 -23.14
C LYS A 277 -18.92 10.81 -22.96
N ALA A 278 -19.15 9.61 -22.45
CA ALA A 278 -18.10 8.62 -22.30
C ALA A 278 -17.74 8.02 -23.66
N LYS A 279 -16.45 7.87 -23.92
CA LYS A 279 -15.93 7.08 -25.03
C LYS A 279 -15.99 5.60 -24.65
N THR A 280 -16.12 4.70 -25.62
CA THR A 280 -16.15 3.26 -25.36
C THR A 280 -15.09 2.53 -26.14
N ALA A 281 -14.59 1.46 -25.57
CA ALA A 281 -13.73 0.49 -26.21
C ALA A 281 -14.28 -0.93 -25.92
N LYS A 282 -14.31 -1.79 -26.92
CA LYS A 282 -14.72 -3.18 -26.74
C LYS A 282 -13.66 -3.98 -26.01
N GLU A 283 -12.41 -3.69 -26.28
CA GLU A 283 -11.23 -4.33 -25.72
C GLU A 283 -10.10 -3.33 -25.47
N TRP A 284 -9.11 -3.72 -24.67
CA TRP A 284 -8.00 -2.85 -24.29
C TRP A 284 -7.17 -2.36 -25.49
N LYS A 285 -7.02 -3.14 -26.57
CA LYS A 285 -6.31 -2.72 -27.78
C LYS A 285 -6.91 -1.48 -28.47
N GLU A 286 -8.20 -1.23 -28.24
CA GLU A 286 -8.87 -0.04 -28.78
C GLU A 286 -8.68 1.21 -27.91
N VAL A 287 -8.39 1.03 -26.59
CA VAL A 287 -8.35 2.13 -25.62
C VAL A 287 -7.43 3.26 -26.07
N ARG A 288 -6.21 2.94 -26.52
CA ARG A 288 -5.23 3.95 -26.96
C ARG A 288 -5.72 4.82 -28.13
N LYS A 289 -6.59 4.31 -28.99
CA LYS A 289 -7.15 5.08 -30.10
C LYS A 289 -8.26 6.03 -29.64
N LYS A 290 -8.76 5.86 -28.42
CA LYS A 290 -9.85 6.64 -27.84
C LYS A 290 -9.34 7.74 -26.88
N LEU A 291 -8.08 7.63 -26.39
CA LEU A 291 -7.41 8.63 -25.61
C LEU A 291 -6.82 9.74 -26.49
#